data_f17bf86c1c00faa6c0a198e531ae4ca3
#
_entry.id   f17bf86c1c00faa6c0a198e531ae4ca3
#
_cell.length_a   1.000
_cell.length_b   1.000
_cell.length_c   1.000
_cell.angle_alpha   90.00
_cell.angle_beta   90.00
_cell.angle_gamma   90.00
#
_symmetry.space_group_name_H-M   'P 1'
#
loop_
_entity.id
_entity.type
_entity.pdbx_description
1 polymer ?
#
loop_
_entity_poly.entity_id
_entity_poly.type
_entity_poly.pdbx_seq_one_letter_code
_entity_poly.pdbx_strand_id
1 'polypeptide(L)'
;KYIEPEPFLPSYPACIPHLYNMEVQIYRGYWMVTWFVREFANQEAKEAAIQSMAVEEVLNERLMEIPPGSQGLVLQPYWGPGLSRPEAKGAIVGFSDYHTRIHIYRAIIEGIAYGLREGLEGIEKRQHKKVKEIRVSGGGSQSDAICQITADIFGVPVSRVQTYETASLGTAILVFTSAHEFNTFEEAVESMVHISTTFVPNLEAHKQYDYLYNHVYEKMYPRLKSVYKSVRKYNRKYE
;
A
#
# COMPACT_ATOMS: atom_id res chain seq x y z
N LYS A 1 -11.23 -21.16 9.13
CA LYS A 1 -12.14 -20.57 10.14
C LYS A 1 -12.51 -19.16 9.69
N TYR A 2 -13.81 -18.84 9.64
CA TYR A 2 -14.29 -17.49 9.35
C TYR A 2 -13.85 -16.50 10.44
N ILE A 3 -13.26 -15.37 10.06
CA ILE A 3 -12.84 -14.31 10.99
C ILE A 3 -13.14 -12.97 10.31
N GLU A 4 -13.84 -12.07 10.99
CA GLU A 4 -14.03 -10.68 10.53
C GLU A 4 -12.73 -9.89 10.74
N PRO A 5 -12.11 -9.33 9.69
CA PRO A 5 -10.89 -8.52 9.81
C PRO A 5 -11.15 -7.17 10.49
N GLU A 6 -12.28 -6.56 10.21
CA GLU A 6 -12.77 -5.34 10.85
C GLU A 6 -14.23 -5.51 11.25
N PRO A 7 -14.74 -4.78 12.26
CA PRO A 7 -16.16 -4.78 12.59
C PRO A 7 -17.00 -4.42 11.36
N PHE A 8 -18.00 -5.26 11.06
CA PHE A 8 -18.90 -5.12 9.88
C PHE A 8 -18.23 -5.32 8.50
N LEU A 9 -16.98 -5.78 8.44
CA LEU A 9 -16.34 -6.20 7.20
C LEU A 9 -16.11 -7.71 7.22
N PRO A 10 -17.00 -8.50 6.61
CA PRO A 10 -16.87 -9.94 6.56
C PRO A 10 -15.68 -10.36 5.69
N SER A 11 -15.08 -11.50 6.01
CA SER A 11 -14.14 -12.16 5.10
C SER A 11 -14.84 -12.57 3.83
N TYR A 12 -14.21 -12.36 2.68
CA TYR A 12 -14.76 -12.76 1.38
C TYR A 12 -14.46 -14.22 1.08
N PRO A 13 -15.37 -14.96 0.42
CA PRO A 13 -15.06 -16.29 -0.10
C PRO A 13 -13.85 -16.22 -1.03
N ALA A 14 -12.90 -17.12 -0.83
CA ALA A 14 -11.77 -17.26 -1.75
C ALA A 14 -12.19 -18.01 -3.04
N CYS A 15 -11.37 -17.92 -4.08
CA CYS A 15 -11.58 -18.71 -5.31
C CYS A 15 -11.45 -20.23 -5.04
N ILE A 16 -10.69 -20.62 -4.02
CA ILE A 16 -10.58 -22.02 -3.59
C ILE A 16 -11.76 -22.32 -2.64
N PRO A 17 -12.54 -23.38 -2.91
CA PRO A 17 -13.69 -23.74 -2.09
C PRO A 17 -13.37 -23.86 -0.61
N HIS A 18 -14.30 -23.44 0.25
CA HIS A 18 -14.21 -23.49 1.73
C HIS A 18 -13.12 -22.61 2.36
N LEU A 19 -12.40 -21.81 1.56
CA LEU A 19 -11.47 -20.82 2.09
C LEU A 19 -12.05 -19.41 2.05
N TYR A 20 -11.45 -18.51 2.85
CA TYR A 20 -11.86 -17.11 2.96
C TYR A 20 -10.64 -16.20 2.92
N ASN A 21 -10.77 -15.08 2.22
CA ASN A 21 -9.79 -14.00 2.23
C ASN A 21 -10.19 -12.96 3.28
N MET A 22 -9.24 -12.60 4.13
CA MET A 22 -9.35 -11.38 4.92
C MET A 22 -8.74 -10.24 4.11
N GLU A 23 -9.46 -9.14 4.02
CA GLU A 23 -9.09 -8.02 3.18
C GLU A 23 -9.15 -6.71 3.98
N VAL A 24 -8.17 -5.86 3.73
CA VAL A 24 -8.16 -4.46 4.17
C VAL A 24 -7.89 -3.60 2.94
N GLN A 25 -8.71 -2.59 2.75
CA GLN A 25 -8.64 -1.74 1.56
C GLN A 25 -8.33 -0.30 1.94
N ILE A 26 -7.42 0.32 1.17
CA ILE A 26 -7.28 1.77 1.13
C ILE A 26 -8.00 2.27 -0.12
N TYR A 27 -9.15 2.89 0.08
CA TYR A 27 -9.92 3.48 -1.02
C TYR A 27 -9.12 4.62 -1.65
N ARG A 28 -8.89 4.56 -2.97
CA ARG A 28 -8.04 5.49 -3.70
C ARG A 28 -6.55 5.40 -3.32
N GLY A 29 -6.04 4.24 -2.89
CA GLY A 29 -4.63 4.03 -2.54
C GLY A 29 -3.68 4.49 -3.66
N TYR A 30 -3.25 3.59 -4.54
CA TYR A 30 -2.33 3.94 -5.64
C TYR A 30 -2.93 4.89 -6.69
N TRP A 31 -4.24 5.14 -6.70
CA TRP A 31 -4.82 6.25 -7.47
C TRP A 31 -4.21 7.61 -7.08
N MET A 32 -3.73 7.77 -5.84
CA MET A 32 -3.03 8.98 -5.42
C MET A 32 -1.74 9.22 -6.20
N VAL A 33 -1.08 8.18 -6.70
CA VAL A 33 0.08 8.32 -7.60
C VAL A 33 -0.35 8.99 -8.91
N THR A 34 -1.41 8.48 -9.55
CA THR A 34 -1.96 9.10 -10.77
C THR A 34 -2.42 10.53 -10.53
N TRP A 35 -3.08 10.78 -9.38
CA TRP A 35 -3.45 12.14 -8.98
C TRP A 35 -2.22 13.04 -8.83
N PHE A 36 -1.17 12.58 -8.15
CA PHE A 36 0.07 13.33 -7.97
C PHE A 36 0.76 13.63 -9.30
N VAL A 37 0.83 12.64 -10.18
CA VAL A 37 1.41 12.82 -11.53
C VAL A 37 0.67 13.92 -12.27
N ARG A 38 -0.66 13.89 -12.29
CA ARG A 38 -1.48 14.88 -12.99
C ARG A 38 -1.34 16.30 -12.41
N GLU A 39 -1.27 16.45 -11.10
CA GLU A 39 -1.33 17.76 -10.44
C GLU A 39 0.05 18.38 -10.20
N PHE A 40 1.11 17.54 -9.99
CA PHE A 40 2.39 18.04 -9.47
C PHE A 40 3.63 17.63 -10.29
N ALA A 41 3.54 16.64 -11.20
CA ALA A 41 4.71 16.06 -11.87
C ALA A 41 4.98 16.63 -13.27
N ASN A 42 4.66 17.90 -13.53
CA ASN A 42 4.86 18.52 -14.86
C ASN A 42 6.33 18.51 -15.32
N GLN A 43 7.28 18.60 -14.40
CA GLN A 43 8.71 18.57 -14.71
C GLN A 43 9.12 17.13 -15.07
N GLU A 44 8.73 16.15 -14.28
CA GLU A 44 9.00 14.74 -14.50
C GLU A 44 8.31 14.24 -15.79
N ALA A 45 7.15 14.77 -16.13
CA ALA A 45 6.47 14.45 -17.39
C ALA A 45 7.28 14.92 -18.63
N LYS A 46 7.95 16.08 -18.56
CA LYS A 46 8.84 16.53 -19.63
C LYS A 46 10.10 15.67 -19.73
N GLU A 47 10.67 15.30 -18.57
CA GLU A 47 11.85 14.44 -18.50
C GLU A 47 11.53 13.03 -19.01
N ALA A 48 10.41 12.44 -18.61
CA ALA A 48 9.91 11.15 -19.07
C ALA A 48 9.71 11.11 -20.59
N ALA A 49 9.15 12.18 -21.16
CA ALA A 49 8.98 12.31 -22.62
C ALA A 49 10.32 12.31 -23.37
N ILE A 50 11.37 12.94 -22.83
CA ILE A 50 12.72 12.95 -23.43
C ILE A 50 13.36 11.56 -23.35
N GLN A 51 13.17 10.87 -22.21
CA GLN A 51 13.77 9.56 -21.94
C GLN A 51 12.95 8.37 -22.48
N SER A 52 11.75 8.61 -23.02
CA SER A 52 10.81 7.58 -23.45
C SER A 52 10.44 6.60 -22.31
N MET A 53 10.29 7.14 -21.10
CA MET A 53 9.92 6.42 -19.90
C MET A 53 8.52 6.83 -19.42
N ALA A 54 7.93 6.03 -18.50
CA ALA A 54 6.74 6.47 -17.78
C ALA A 54 7.10 7.53 -16.72
N VAL A 55 6.18 8.46 -16.43
CA VAL A 55 6.40 9.52 -15.43
C VAL A 55 6.64 8.93 -14.04
N GLU A 56 5.94 7.86 -13.73
CA GLU A 56 6.09 7.10 -12.48
C GLU A 56 7.49 6.49 -12.34
N GLU A 57 8.13 6.05 -13.43
CA GLU A 57 9.50 5.52 -13.41
C GLU A 57 10.48 6.61 -13.01
N VAL A 58 10.40 7.80 -13.64
CA VAL A 58 11.22 8.96 -13.29
C VAL A 58 11.03 9.37 -11.82
N LEU A 59 9.79 9.39 -11.35
CA LEU A 59 9.50 9.67 -9.93
C LEU A 59 10.05 8.61 -8.99
N ASN A 60 9.94 7.33 -9.36
CA ASN A 60 10.41 6.21 -8.55
C ASN A 60 11.93 6.18 -8.40
N GLU A 61 12.69 6.58 -9.43
CA GLU A 61 14.14 6.73 -9.34
C GLU A 61 14.54 7.76 -8.27
N ARG A 62 13.74 8.82 -8.10
CA ARG A 62 13.99 9.87 -7.11
C ARG A 62 13.52 9.55 -5.69
N LEU A 63 12.77 8.46 -5.48
CA LEU A 63 12.29 8.10 -4.15
C LEU A 63 13.45 7.91 -3.16
N MET A 64 14.56 7.36 -3.60
CA MET A 64 15.71 7.07 -2.74
C MET A 64 16.60 8.29 -2.45
N GLU A 65 16.37 9.42 -3.13
CA GLU A 65 17.02 10.69 -2.83
C GLU A 65 16.51 11.29 -1.50
N ILE A 66 15.28 10.95 -1.12
CA ILE A 66 14.64 11.42 0.11
C ILE A 66 14.87 10.36 1.21
N PRO A 67 15.27 10.72 2.42
CA PRO A 67 15.48 9.77 3.51
C PRO A 67 14.15 9.15 4.00
N PRO A 68 14.21 7.98 4.69
CA PRO A 68 13.06 7.35 5.30
C PRO A 68 12.23 8.30 6.15
N GLY A 69 10.91 8.24 6.02
CA GLY A 69 9.97 9.11 6.74
C GLY A 69 9.83 10.50 6.15
N SER A 70 10.33 10.72 4.90
CA SER A 70 10.16 11.99 4.15
C SER A 70 10.51 13.22 4.98
N GLN A 71 11.55 13.12 5.84
CA GLN A 71 11.98 14.16 6.76
C GLN A 71 10.87 14.69 7.69
N GLY A 72 9.99 13.79 8.15
CA GLY A 72 8.87 14.12 9.03
C GLY A 72 7.57 14.49 8.34
N LEU A 73 7.51 14.42 7.01
CA LEU A 73 6.27 14.62 6.26
C LEU A 73 5.46 13.34 6.25
N VAL A 74 4.35 13.31 6.99
CA VAL A 74 3.52 12.11 7.13
C VAL A 74 2.15 12.31 6.47
N LEU A 75 1.78 11.38 5.59
CA LEU A 75 0.52 11.41 4.86
C LEU A 75 -0.45 10.34 5.38
N GLN A 76 -1.71 10.75 5.57
CA GLN A 76 -2.84 9.87 5.86
C GLN A 76 -3.65 9.60 4.59
N PRO A 77 -3.75 8.34 4.09
CA PRO A 77 -4.18 8.06 2.71
C PRO A 77 -5.70 7.96 2.54
N TYR A 78 -6.50 8.80 3.19
CA TYR A 78 -7.96 8.74 3.11
C TYR A 78 -8.54 9.69 2.05
N TRP A 79 -8.07 9.58 0.79
CA TRP A 79 -8.62 10.32 -0.36
C TRP A 79 -10.01 9.85 -0.77
N GLY A 80 -10.35 8.60 -0.51
CA GLY A 80 -11.71 8.06 -0.60
C GLY A 80 -12.26 7.68 0.77
N PRO A 81 -13.59 7.83 1.01
CA PRO A 81 -14.19 7.47 2.28
C PRO A 81 -14.12 5.95 2.50
N GLY A 82 -13.58 5.53 3.63
CA GLY A 82 -13.63 4.14 4.08
C GLY A 82 -14.92 3.85 4.84
N LEU A 83 -15.31 2.57 4.89
CA LEU A 83 -16.52 2.13 5.61
C LEU A 83 -16.38 2.36 7.13
N SER A 84 -15.23 2.04 7.71
CA SER A 84 -14.98 2.19 9.14
C SER A 84 -14.72 3.65 9.58
N ARG A 85 -14.36 4.52 8.63
CA ARG A 85 -14.01 5.93 8.88
C ARG A 85 -14.63 6.85 7.84
N PRO A 86 -15.99 6.92 7.74
CA PRO A 86 -16.67 7.60 6.65
C PRO A 86 -16.49 9.12 6.63
N GLU A 87 -16.05 9.73 7.72
CA GLU A 87 -15.71 11.15 7.80
C GLU A 87 -14.25 11.45 7.44
N ALA A 88 -13.37 10.45 7.41
CA ALA A 88 -11.94 10.65 7.18
C ALA A 88 -11.66 11.32 5.82
N LYS A 89 -10.63 12.15 5.82
CA LYS A 89 -10.12 12.84 4.63
C LYS A 89 -8.61 12.62 4.55
N GLY A 90 -8.05 12.74 3.36
CA GLY A 90 -6.62 12.82 3.18
C GLY A 90 -6.04 14.00 3.95
N ALA A 91 -4.89 13.78 4.57
CA ALA A 91 -4.17 14.82 5.29
C ALA A 91 -2.67 14.59 5.18
N ILE A 92 -1.91 15.68 5.12
CA ILE A 92 -0.44 15.66 5.20
C ILE A 92 -0.06 16.59 6.33
N VAL A 93 0.84 16.15 7.21
CA VAL A 93 1.37 16.94 8.34
C VAL A 93 2.90 16.95 8.29
N GLY A 94 3.52 17.98 8.87
CA GLY A 94 4.97 18.04 9.02
C GLY A 94 5.70 18.91 7.99
N PHE A 95 5.00 19.72 7.19
CA PHE A 95 5.66 20.61 6.22
C PHE A 95 6.63 21.59 6.86
N SER A 96 7.78 21.74 6.21
CA SER A 96 8.79 22.78 6.44
C SER A 96 9.23 23.34 5.07
N ASP A 97 10.03 24.39 5.08
CA ASP A 97 10.48 25.13 3.89
C ASP A 97 11.38 24.34 2.92
N TYR A 98 12.01 23.27 3.41
CA TYR A 98 12.86 22.38 2.59
C TYR A 98 12.10 21.25 1.89
N HIS A 99 10.83 21.02 2.20
CA HIS A 99 10.07 19.97 1.56
C HIS A 99 9.75 20.32 0.10
N THR A 100 10.03 19.37 -0.78
CA THR A 100 9.76 19.46 -2.21
C THR A 100 8.63 18.54 -2.63
N ARG A 101 8.21 18.61 -3.89
CA ARG A 101 7.23 17.68 -4.45
C ARG A 101 7.67 16.21 -4.35
N ILE A 102 8.98 15.91 -4.39
CA ILE A 102 9.48 14.52 -4.25
C ILE A 102 9.26 14.01 -2.83
N HIS A 103 9.38 14.86 -1.81
CA HIS A 103 8.99 14.51 -0.44
C HIS A 103 7.48 14.16 -0.36
N ILE A 104 6.62 14.92 -1.03
CA ILE A 104 5.19 14.64 -1.08
C ILE A 104 4.93 13.29 -1.77
N TYR A 105 5.61 13.02 -2.90
CA TYR A 105 5.49 11.76 -3.61
C TYR A 105 5.91 10.58 -2.73
N ARG A 106 7.06 10.68 -2.06
CA ARG A 106 7.51 9.67 -1.11
C ARG A 106 6.53 9.51 0.06
N ALA A 107 6.03 10.61 0.62
CA ALA A 107 5.04 10.57 1.70
C ALA A 107 3.71 9.89 1.27
N ILE A 108 3.33 9.97 -0.02
CA ILE A 108 2.20 9.20 -0.58
C ILE A 108 2.48 7.70 -0.51
N ILE A 109 3.65 7.26 -0.99
CA ILE A 109 4.04 5.84 -0.97
C ILE A 109 4.11 5.32 0.47
N GLU A 110 4.79 6.06 1.37
CA GLU A 110 4.91 5.72 2.78
C GLU A 110 3.54 5.72 3.50
N GLY A 111 2.68 6.69 3.20
CA GLY A 111 1.34 6.77 3.77
C GLY A 111 0.42 5.61 3.35
N ILE A 112 0.50 5.15 2.10
CA ILE A 112 -0.19 3.95 1.63
C ILE A 112 0.32 2.72 2.42
N ALA A 113 1.64 2.57 2.55
CA ALA A 113 2.23 1.46 3.29
C ALA A 113 1.85 1.48 4.79
N TYR A 114 1.79 2.66 5.43
CA TYR A 114 1.30 2.80 6.80
C TYR A 114 -0.17 2.37 6.95
N GLY A 115 -1.03 2.76 6.01
CA GLY A 115 -2.43 2.34 6.03
C GLY A 115 -2.62 0.84 5.85
N LEU A 116 -1.81 0.21 5.00
CA LEU A 116 -1.80 -1.25 4.83
C LEU A 116 -1.24 -1.95 6.08
N ARG A 117 -0.19 -1.39 6.70
CA ARG A 117 0.36 -1.89 7.97
C ARG A 117 -0.68 -1.83 9.10
N GLU A 118 -1.40 -0.72 9.24
CA GLU A 118 -2.51 -0.60 10.23
C GLU A 118 -3.54 -1.71 10.04
N GLY A 119 -3.92 -1.99 8.80
CA GLY A 119 -4.84 -3.05 8.47
C GLY A 119 -4.29 -4.44 8.77
N LEU A 120 -3.03 -4.72 8.40
CA LEU A 120 -2.37 -5.98 8.69
C LEU A 120 -2.27 -6.24 10.20
N GLU A 121 -1.88 -5.26 10.99
CA GLU A 121 -1.80 -5.36 12.46
C GLU A 121 -3.18 -5.68 13.07
N GLY A 122 -4.26 -5.13 12.50
CA GLY A 122 -5.63 -5.48 12.87
C GLY A 122 -5.96 -6.96 12.61
N ILE A 123 -5.56 -7.49 11.46
CA ILE A 123 -5.73 -8.91 11.09
C ILE A 123 -4.89 -9.81 12.01
N GLU A 124 -3.61 -9.50 12.20
CA GLU A 124 -2.69 -10.26 13.04
C GLU A 124 -3.18 -10.37 14.48
N LYS A 125 -3.66 -9.25 15.04
CA LYS A 125 -4.23 -9.21 16.40
C LYS A 125 -5.42 -10.16 16.56
N ARG A 126 -6.26 -10.29 15.55
CA ARG A 126 -7.45 -11.16 15.57
C ARG A 126 -7.11 -12.63 15.34
N GLN A 127 -6.12 -12.89 14.49
CA GLN A 127 -5.68 -14.26 14.23
C GLN A 127 -4.71 -14.78 15.30
N HIS A 128 -4.15 -13.92 16.14
CA HIS A 128 -3.05 -14.23 17.06
C HIS A 128 -1.83 -14.83 16.34
N LYS A 129 -1.59 -14.40 15.10
CA LYS A 129 -0.52 -14.90 14.26
C LYS A 129 0.15 -13.74 13.53
N LYS A 130 1.48 -13.66 13.61
CA LYS A 130 2.29 -12.69 12.89
C LYS A 130 2.59 -13.15 11.47
N VAL A 131 2.51 -12.22 10.54
CA VAL A 131 2.98 -12.41 9.16
C VAL A 131 4.49 -12.35 9.15
N LYS A 132 5.12 -13.27 8.41
CA LYS A 132 6.59 -13.39 8.30
C LYS A 132 7.13 -12.90 6.98
N GLU A 133 6.30 -12.78 5.97
CA GLU A 133 6.63 -12.37 4.63
C GLU A 133 5.40 -11.72 3.97
N ILE A 134 5.63 -10.73 3.13
CA ILE A 134 4.60 -10.10 2.32
C ILE A 134 4.92 -10.35 0.85
N ARG A 135 3.90 -10.71 0.07
CA ARG A 135 4.00 -10.79 -1.38
C ARG A 135 3.29 -9.60 -2.01
N VAL A 136 3.97 -8.92 -2.92
CA VAL A 136 3.45 -7.74 -3.60
C VAL A 136 3.18 -8.02 -5.07
N SER A 137 2.14 -7.37 -5.61
CA SER A 137 1.73 -7.49 -7.01
C SER A 137 1.12 -6.18 -7.52
N GLY A 138 0.83 -6.13 -8.82
CA GLY A 138 0.29 -4.96 -9.48
C GLY A 138 1.36 -3.91 -9.83
N GLY A 139 0.94 -2.76 -10.36
CA GLY A 139 1.83 -1.74 -10.91
C GLY A 139 2.91 -1.24 -9.96
N GLY A 140 2.56 -0.99 -8.68
CA GLY A 140 3.52 -0.52 -7.68
C GLY A 140 4.64 -1.51 -7.37
N SER A 141 4.40 -2.81 -7.54
CA SER A 141 5.42 -3.83 -7.29
C SER A 141 6.54 -3.88 -8.33
N GLN A 142 6.41 -3.17 -9.44
CA GLN A 142 7.45 -3.07 -10.46
C GLN A 142 8.63 -2.17 -10.03
N SER A 143 8.40 -1.25 -9.08
CA SER A 143 9.44 -0.38 -8.53
C SER A 143 10.16 -1.04 -7.36
N ASP A 144 11.49 -1.23 -7.49
CA ASP A 144 12.34 -1.74 -6.41
C ASP A 144 12.32 -0.80 -5.20
N ALA A 145 12.33 0.52 -5.44
CA ALA A 145 12.25 1.51 -4.37
C ALA A 145 10.96 1.39 -3.56
N ILE A 146 9.81 1.21 -4.22
CA ILE A 146 8.51 1.02 -3.53
C ILE A 146 8.50 -0.29 -2.74
N CYS A 147 9.02 -1.37 -3.31
CA CYS A 147 9.12 -2.66 -2.62
C CYS A 147 10.04 -2.58 -1.39
N GLN A 148 11.18 -1.88 -1.50
CA GLN A 148 12.09 -1.68 -0.37
C GLN A 148 11.45 -0.81 0.73
N ILE A 149 10.82 0.31 0.38
CA ILE A 149 10.08 1.15 1.33
C ILE A 149 9.00 0.33 2.06
N THR A 150 8.30 -0.54 1.32
CA THR A 150 7.29 -1.42 1.90
C THR A 150 7.93 -2.39 2.89
N ALA A 151 9.03 -3.07 2.54
CA ALA A 151 9.75 -3.97 3.43
C ALA A 151 10.20 -3.24 4.72
N ASP A 152 10.77 -2.04 4.56
CA ASP A 152 11.25 -1.23 5.68
C ASP A 152 10.11 -0.80 6.62
N ILE A 153 8.94 -0.41 6.08
CA ILE A 153 7.79 0.01 6.89
C ILE A 153 7.18 -1.18 7.64
N PHE A 154 7.05 -2.34 6.99
CA PHE A 154 6.46 -3.52 7.63
C PHE A 154 7.44 -4.27 8.55
N GLY A 155 8.74 -4.10 8.36
CA GLY A 155 9.78 -4.81 9.12
C GLY A 155 9.85 -6.31 8.84
N VAL A 156 9.32 -6.76 7.69
CA VAL A 156 9.36 -8.14 7.21
C VAL A 156 9.78 -8.18 5.74
N PRO A 157 10.36 -9.29 5.26
CA PRO A 157 10.69 -9.43 3.85
C PRO A 157 9.48 -9.23 2.93
N VAL A 158 9.71 -8.52 1.83
CA VAL A 158 8.73 -8.30 0.77
C VAL A 158 9.24 -9.00 -0.49
N SER A 159 8.44 -9.91 -1.03
CA SER A 159 8.78 -10.66 -2.24
C SER A 159 7.81 -10.32 -3.38
N ARG A 160 8.33 -10.21 -4.59
CA ARG A 160 7.53 -10.18 -5.81
C ARG A 160 7.77 -11.45 -6.64
N VAL A 161 6.74 -11.87 -7.34
CA VAL A 161 6.81 -13.03 -8.23
C VAL A 161 7.21 -12.60 -9.65
N GLN A 162 7.41 -13.58 -10.52
CA GLN A 162 7.89 -13.40 -11.92
C GLN A 162 7.02 -12.48 -12.78
N THR A 163 5.78 -12.19 -12.38
CA THR A 163 4.86 -11.29 -13.09
C THR A 163 4.12 -10.40 -12.11
N TYR A 164 3.83 -9.16 -12.50
CA TYR A 164 2.94 -8.28 -11.76
C TYR A 164 1.46 -8.56 -12.05
N GLU A 165 1.15 -9.30 -13.13
CA GLU A 165 -0.19 -9.74 -13.52
C GLU A 165 -0.64 -10.99 -12.75
N THR A 166 -0.61 -10.92 -11.43
CA THR A 166 -0.91 -12.07 -10.56
C THR A 166 -2.36 -12.53 -10.62
N ALA A 167 -3.30 -11.68 -11.02
CA ALA A 167 -4.69 -12.08 -11.25
C ALA A 167 -4.79 -13.07 -12.43
N SER A 168 -4.08 -12.80 -13.53
CA SER A 168 -4.00 -13.69 -14.69
C SER A 168 -3.32 -15.00 -14.34
N LEU A 169 -2.21 -14.95 -13.57
CA LEU A 169 -1.53 -16.14 -13.08
C LEU A 169 -2.44 -16.99 -12.19
N GLY A 170 -3.16 -16.36 -11.24
CA GLY A 170 -4.12 -17.06 -10.39
C GLY A 170 -5.27 -17.72 -11.19
N THR A 171 -5.76 -17.03 -12.22
CA THR A 171 -6.77 -17.62 -13.13
C THR A 171 -6.20 -18.83 -13.87
N ALA A 172 -4.97 -18.76 -14.37
CA ALA A 172 -4.32 -19.90 -15.03
C ALA A 172 -4.17 -21.10 -14.08
N ILE A 173 -3.77 -20.88 -12.83
CA ILE A 173 -3.67 -21.91 -11.79
C ILE A 173 -5.03 -22.60 -11.60
N LEU A 174 -6.12 -21.83 -11.47
CA LEU A 174 -7.48 -22.40 -11.34
C LEU A 174 -7.87 -23.24 -12.56
N VAL A 175 -7.59 -22.77 -13.77
CA VAL A 175 -7.93 -23.47 -15.01
C VAL A 175 -7.14 -24.79 -15.11
N PHE A 176 -5.82 -24.76 -14.93
CA PHE A 176 -4.99 -25.97 -15.05
C PHE A 176 -5.31 -27.02 -13.97
N THR A 177 -5.61 -26.58 -12.74
CA THR A 177 -6.07 -27.51 -11.69
C THR A 177 -7.43 -28.09 -12.03
N SER A 178 -8.36 -27.29 -12.57
CA SER A 178 -9.68 -27.79 -12.98
C SER A 178 -9.61 -28.72 -14.18
N ALA A 179 -8.63 -28.55 -15.07
CA ALA A 179 -8.36 -29.42 -16.20
C ALA A 179 -7.58 -30.70 -15.83
N HIS A 180 -7.28 -30.91 -14.53
CA HIS A 180 -6.51 -32.04 -14.02
C HIS A 180 -5.05 -32.12 -14.53
N GLU A 181 -4.47 -30.99 -14.99
CA GLU A 181 -3.03 -30.88 -15.27
C GLU A 181 -2.19 -30.89 -13.98
N PHE A 182 -2.77 -30.43 -12.87
CA PHE A 182 -2.25 -30.57 -11.51
C PHE A 182 -3.30 -31.22 -10.62
N ASN A 183 -2.85 -32.07 -9.67
CA ASN A 183 -3.77 -32.78 -8.78
C ASN A 183 -4.33 -31.87 -7.68
N THR A 184 -3.55 -30.85 -7.26
CA THR A 184 -3.94 -29.91 -6.19
C THR A 184 -3.56 -28.47 -6.56
N PHE A 185 -4.18 -27.51 -5.87
CA PHE A 185 -3.82 -26.08 -6.02
C PHE A 185 -2.39 -25.83 -5.53
N GLU A 186 -1.95 -26.54 -4.49
CA GLU A 186 -0.60 -26.42 -3.93
C GLU A 186 0.45 -26.83 -4.97
N GLU A 187 0.25 -27.97 -5.64
CA GLU A 187 1.13 -28.44 -6.73
C GLU A 187 1.21 -27.42 -7.87
N ALA A 188 0.05 -26.88 -8.28
CA ALA A 188 0.01 -25.85 -9.30
C ALA A 188 0.74 -24.56 -8.89
N VAL A 189 0.56 -24.11 -7.65
CA VAL A 189 1.26 -22.93 -7.11
C VAL A 189 2.76 -23.16 -7.05
N GLU A 190 3.23 -24.31 -6.56
CA GLU A 190 4.65 -24.64 -6.51
C GLU A 190 5.30 -24.68 -7.90
N SER A 191 4.56 -25.18 -8.89
CA SER A 191 5.04 -25.26 -10.27
C SER A 191 4.99 -23.92 -11.02
N MET A 192 4.00 -23.08 -10.77
CA MET A 192 3.70 -21.89 -11.59
C MET A 192 4.11 -20.56 -10.96
N VAL A 193 4.38 -20.51 -9.65
CA VAL A 193 4.70 -19.28 -8.93
C VAL A 193 6.16 -19.27 -8.50
N HIS A 194 6.94 -18.34 -9.05
CA HIS A 194 8.36 -18.21 -8.76
C HIS A 194 8.66 -16.84 -8.17
N ILE A 195 9.35 -16.79 -7.05
CA ILE A 195 9.86 -15.55 -6.47
C ILE A 195 10.96 -15.01 -7.40
N SER A 196 10.79 -13.79 -7.89
CA SER A 196 11.78 -13.11 -8.73
C SER A 196 12.77 -12.28 -7.92
N THR A 197 12.28 -11.59 -6.89
CA THR A 197 13.10 -10.72 -6.05
C THR A 197 12.51 -10.67 -4.64
N THR A 198 13.41 -10.63 -3.64
CA THR A 198 13.04 -10.43 -2.23
C THR A 198 13.77 -9.22 -1.67
N PHE A 199 13.03 -8.30 -1.09
CA PHE A 199 13.52 -7.09 -0.42
C PHE A 199 13.55 -7.33 1.08
N VAL A 200 14.73 -7.28 1.67
CA VAL A 200 14.93 -7.45 3.11
C VAL A 200 14.85 -6.09 3.79
N PRO A 201 14.12 -5.94 4.91
CA PRO A 201 13.99 -4.66 5.59
C PRO A 201 15.33 -4.14 6.10
N ASN A 202 15.59 -2.85 5.88
CA ASN A 202 16.68 -2.14 6.52
C ASN A 202 16.26 -1.79 7.96
N LEU A 203 16.94 -2.33 8.96
CA LEU A 203 16.56 -2.18 10.36
C LEU A 203 16.62 -0.73 10.87
N GLU A 204 17.53 0.10 10.35
CA GLU A 204 17.62 1.51 10.76
C GLU A 204 16.50 2.34 10.14
N ALA A 205 16.15 2.08 8.88
CA ALA A 205 14.98 2.68 8.25
C ALA A 205 13.69 2.22 8.95
N HIS A 206 13.58 0.93 9.28
CA HIS A 206 12.44 0.39 10.01
C HIS A 206 12.22 1.08 11.34
N LYS A 207 13.26 1.33 12.15
CA LYS A 207 13.15 2.08 13.41
C LYS A 207 12.60 3.50 13.22
N GLN A 208 13.04 4.20 12.15
CA GLN A 208 12.54 5.53 11.83
C GLN A 208 11.06 5.48 11.44
N TYR A 209 10.67 4.53 10.59
CA TYR A 209 9.28 4.31 10.20
C TYR A 209 8.40 3.91 11.38
N ASP A 210 8.88 3.03 12.26
CA ASP A 210 8.19 2.65 13.49
C ASP A 210 7.92 3.84 14.41
N TYR A 211 8.91 4.73 14.56
CA TYR A 211 8.73 5.95 15.33
C TYR A 211 7.59 6.82 14.75
N LEU A 212 7.64 7.11 13.45
CA LEU A 212 6.63 7.93 12.78
C LEU A 212 5.25 7.26 12.76
N TYR A 213 5.20 5.96 12.55
CA TYR A 213 3.96 5.20 12.60
C TYR A 213 3.28 5.31 13.95
N ASN A 214 3.97 4.94 15.03
CA ASN A 214 3.40 4.88 16.37
C ASN A 214 3.12 6.26 17.00
N HIS A 215 3.95 7.27 16.69
CA HIS A 215 3.86 8.57 17.35
C HIS A 215 3.15 9.64 16.53
N VAL A 216 3.10 9.49 15.20
CA VAL A 216 2.46 10.46 14.30
C VAL A 216 1.28 9.83 13.59
N TYR A 217 1.49 8.84 12.72
CA TYR A 217 0.46 8.29 11.83
C TYR A 217 -0.78 7.79 12.57
N GLU A 218 -0.61 6.90 13.55
CA GLU A 218 -1.73 6.38 14.35
C GLU A 218 -2.48 7.48 15.13
N LYS A 219 -1.81 8.59 15.46
CA LYS A 219 -2.43 9.70 16.21
C LYS A 219 -3.18 10.68 15.31
N MET A 220 -2.92 10.69 14.00
CA MET A 220 -3.53 11.64 13.08
C MET A 220 -5.06 11.51 13.04
N TYR A 221 -5.58 10.32 12.75
CA TYR A 221 -7.03 10.15 12.63
C TYR A 221 -7.79 10.50 13.92
N PRO A 222 -7.46 9.99 15.11
CA PRO A 222 -8.16 10.36 16.33
C PRO A 222 -8.15 11.85 16.61
N ARG A 223 -7.03 12.53 16.35
CA ARG A 223 -6.89 13.97 16.59
C ARG A 223 -7.59 14.83 15.55
N LEU A 224 -7.59 14.42 14.29
CA LEU A 224 -8.23 15.15 13.18
C LEU A 224 -9.71 14.81 13.00
N LYS A 225 -10.26 13.83 13.71
CA LYS A 225 -11.65 13.38 13.55
C LYS A 225 -12.68 14.50 13.68
N SER A 226 -12.50 15.42 14.62
CA SER A 226 -13.37 16.58 14.79
C SER A 226 -13.30 17.56 13.63
N VAL A 227 -12.08 17.77 13.11
CA VAL A 227 -11.82 18.60 11.93
C VAL A 227 -12.49 18.00 10.70
N TYR A 228 -12.33 16.69 10.46
CA TYR A 228 -12.97 15.99 9.34
C TYR A 228 -14.50 16.09 9.39
N LYS A 229 -15.11 15.98 10.58
CA LYS A 229 -16.56 16.20 10.76
C LYS A 229 -16.97 17.61 10.35
N SER A 230 -16.17 18.61 10.70
CA SER A 230 -16.44 20.01 10.34
C SER A 230 -16.33 20.24 8.83
N VAL A 231 -15.29 19.69 8.19
CA VAL A 231 -15.12 19.73 6.72
C VAL A 231 -16.30 19.04 6.02
N ARG A 232 -16.72 17.85 6.51
CA ARG A 232 -17.90 17.16 5.96
C ARG A 232 -19.18 17.98 6.09
N LYS A 233 -19.36 18.67 7.21
CA LYS A 233 -20.53 19.55 7.43
C LYS A 233 -20.51 20.75 6.47
N TYR A 234 -19.33 21.33 6.25
CA TYR A 234 -19.14 22.42 5.29
C TYR A 234 -19.51 21.98 3.88
N ASN A 235 -18.95 20.88 3.38
CA ASN A 235 -19.23 20.39 2.03
C ASN A 235 -20.73 20.14 1.83
N ARG A 236 -21.41 19.44 2.77
CA ARG A 236 -22.86 19.19 2.68
C ARG A 236 -23.73 20.46 2.65
N LYS A 237 -23.20 21.58 3.13
CA LYS A 237 -23.94 22.83 3.15
C LYS A 237 -23.76 23.62 1.86
N TYR A 238 -22.65 23.45 1.17
CA TYR A 238 -22.25 24.30 0.05
C TYR A 238 -22.05 23.52 -1.28
N GLU A 239 -22.21 22.19 -1.28
CA GLU A 239 -22.44 21.34 -2.46
C GLU A 239 -23.94 21.26 -2.76
#